data_6a2d33c6d01fc0c16d4fe0373e86404d
#
_entry.id   6a2d33c6d01fc0c16d4fe0373e86404d
#
_cell.length_a   1.000
_cell.length_b   1.000
_cell.length_c   1.000
_cell.angle_alpha   90.00
_cell.angle_beta   90.00
_cell.angle_gamma   90.00
#
_symmetry.space_group_name_H-M   'P 1'
#
loop_
_entity.id
_entity.type
_entity.pdbx_description
1 polymer ?
#
loop_
_entity_poly.entity_id
_entity_poly.type
_entity_poly.pdbx_seq_one_letter_code
_entity_poly.pdbx_strand_id
1 'polypeptide(L)'
;IPVSNVWYCDKKIPTDVLSIFDPFGNATHTALAFDLLGEDVLITGAGPIGMMAVAIAKHAGARHVVVTDVQPYRIKMAEKMGATRAINAKETDLKDVMKDLGMTEGFDVGLEMSGNSHAFNSMLKVMNHGGKIAMLGILGNQVAIDWDIVVFNGLTIRGIYGREMYETWYKMQSMIQTGLDISKVITHHFDIDEFQKGFEI
;
A
#
# COMPACT_ATOMS: atom_id res chain seq x y z
N ILE A 1 -1.82 25.22 14.49
CA ILE A 1 -0.84 24.58 13.60
C ILE A 1 0.06 25.68 13.03
N PRO A 2 1.40 25.51 13.01
CA PRO A 2 2.29 26.47 12.33
C PRO A 2 1.94 26.60 10.84
N VAL A 3 2.06 27.82 10.29
CA VAL A 3 1.78 28.08 8.86
C VAL A 3 2.66 27.22 7.95
N SER A 4 3.89 26.92 8.37
CA SER A 4 4.80 26.01 7.67
C SER A 4 4.26 24.59 7.48
N ASN A 5 3.24 24.19 8.25
CA ASN A 5 2.61 22.86 8.17
C ASN A 5 1.29 22.88 7.38
N VAL A 6 1.00 23.99 6.68
CA VAL A 6 -0.20 24.14 5.86
C VAL A 6 0.16 23.89 4.40
N TRP A 7 -0.63 23.04 3.74
CA TRP A 7 -0.54 22.79 2.32
C TRP A 7 -1.77 23.36 1.60
N TYR A 8 -1.53 24.11 0.53
CA TYR A 8 -2.62 24.61 -0.30
C TYR A 8 -3.06 23.53 -1.29
N CYS A 9 -4.28 23.05 -1.14
CA CYS A 9 -4.85 22.05 -2.05
C CYS A 9 -5.57 22.73 -3.24
N ASP A 10 -5.49 22.09 -4.41
CA ASP A 10 -6.25 22.50 -5.58
C ASP A 10 -7.75 22.41 -5.29
N LYS A 11 -8.48 23.50 -5.52
CA LYS A 11 -9.94 23.59 -5.31
C LYS A 11 -10.76 22.64 -6.18
N LYS A 12 -10.16 22.06 -7.22
CA LYS A 12 -10.80 21.05 -8.07
C LYS A 12 -10.84 19.66 -7.43
N ILE A 13 -10.04 19.43 -6.40
CA ILE A 13 -10.05 18.15 -5.67
C ILE A 13 -11.31 18.12 -4.78
N PRO A 14 -12.16 17.07 -4.89
CA PRO A 14 -13.34 16.93 -4.06
C PRO A 14 -13.00 16.92 -2.56
N THR A 15 -13.85 17.54 -1.74
CA THR A 15 -13.60 17.69 -0.30
C THR A 15 -13.54 16.34 0.43
N ASP A 16 -14.33 15.37 0.01
CA ASP A 16 -14.29 14.00 0.54
C ASP A 16 -12.94 13.32 0.27
N VAL A 17 -12.36 13.52 -0.92
CA VAL A 17 -11.01 13.04 -1.23
C VAL A 17 -9.96 13.75 -0.37
N LEU A 18 -10.12 15.07 -0.12
CA LEU A 18 -9.23 15.81 0.78
C LEU A 18 -9.30 15.29 2.22
N SER A 19 -10.45 14.79 2.67
CA SER A 19 -10.62 14.26 4.03
C SER A 19 -9.76 13.03 4.33
N ILE A 20 -9.35 12.29 3.30
CA ILE A 20 -8.50 11.11 3.43
C ILE A 20 -7.04 11.36 3.02
N PHE A 21 -6.62 12.63 2.89
CA PHE A 21 -5.25 12.97 2.47
C PHE A 21 -4.19 12.53 3.47
N ASP A 22 -4.50 12.45 4.77
CA ASP A 22 -3.53 11.96 5.74
C ASP A 22 -3.14 10.49 5.50
N PRO A 23 -4.06 9.51 5.48
CA PRO A 23 -3.73 8.14 5.13
C PRO A 23 -3.24 7.99 3.67
N PHE A 24 -3.70 8.83 2.74
CA PHE A 24 -3.18 8.86 1.38
C PHE A 24 -1.71 9.28 1.32
N GLY A 25 -1.29 10.20 2.20
CA GLY A 25 0.12 10.55 2.36
C GLY A 25 0.99 9.37 2.80
N ASN A 26 0.50 8.59 3.75
CA ASN A 26 1.20 7.37 4.20
C ASN A 26 1.31 6.34 3.06
N ALA A 27 0.23 6.13 2.30
CA ALA A 27 0.24 5.25 1.13
C ALA A 27 1.22 5.73 0.06
N THR A 28 1.24 7.04 -0.22
CA THR A 28 2.11 7.66 -1.23
C THR A 28 3.59 7.54 -0.84
N HIS A 29 3.94 7.88 0.41
CA HIS A 29 5.32 7.77 0.88
C HIS A 29 5.81 6.33 0.84
N THR A 30 4.96 5.38 1.21
CA THR A 30 5.33 3.95 1.18
C THR A 30 5.45 3.43 -0.25
N ALA A 31 4.46 3.65 -1.09
CA ALA A 31 4.43 3.13 -2.45
C ALA A 31 5.58 3.70 -3.31
N LEU A 32 5.88 5.00 -3.14
CA LEU A 32 6.92 5.68 -3.90
C LEU A 32 8.28 5.73 -3.18
N ALA A 33 8.47 4.90 -2.16
CA ALA A 33 9.77 4.76 -1.49
C ALA A 33 10.84 4.14 -2.40
N PHE A 34 10.40 3.38 -3.39
CA PHE A 34 11.20 2.77 -4.45
C PHE A 34 10.54 2.99 -5.82
N ASP A 35 11.30 2.81 -6.87
CA ASP A 35 10.78 2.86 -8.23
C ASP A 35 9.84 1.68 -8.48
N LEU A 36 8.70 1.94 -9.16
CA LEU A 36 7.65 0.94 -9.41
C LEU A 36 7.42 0.68 -10.89
N LEU A 37 8.01 1.51 -11.78
CA LEU A 37 7.76 1.40 -13.22
C LEU A 37 8.31 0.07 -13.75
N GLY A 38 7.39 -0.77 -14.24
CA GLY A 38 7.73 -2.09 -14.79
C GLY A 38 7.95 -3.19 -13.76
N GLU A 39 7.93 -2.87 -12.46
CA GLU A 39 8.21 -3.80 -11.36
C GLU A 39 7.02 -4.67 -10.99
N ASP A 40 7.30 -5.84 -10.42
CA ASP A 40 6.32 -6.71 -9.78
C ASP A 40 6.19 -6.34 -8.31
N VAL A 41 5.00 -5.89 -7.92
CA VAL A 41 4.75 -5.31 -6.59
C VAL A 41 3.87 -6.24 -5.75
N LEU A 42 4.33 -6.57 -4.54
CA LEU A 42 3.53 -7.27 -3.53
C LEU A 42 3.12 -6.31 -2.41
N ILE A 43 1.83 -6.22 -2.14
CA ILE A 43 1.26 -5.44 -1.03
C ILE A 43 0.65 -6.39 -0.02
N THR A 44 1.10 -6.34 1.23
CA THR A 44 0.46 -7.08 2.33
C THR A 44 -0.46 -6.17 3.12
N GLY A 45 -1.73 -6.58 3.26
CA GLY A 45 -2.78 -5.80 3.89
C GLY A 45 -3.54 -4.90 2.91
N ALA A 46 -4.83 -5.19 2.73
CA ALA A 46 -5.77 -4.41 1.91
C ALA A 46 -6.67 -3.50 2.77
N GLY A 47 -6.11 -2.91 3.83
CA GLY A 47 -6.76 -1.82 4.55
C GLY A 47 -6.86 -0.55 3.67
N PRO A 48 -7.46 0.55 4.16
CA PRO A 48 -7.59 1.77 3.38
C PRO A 48 -6.28 2.27 2.77
N ILE A 49 -5.18 2.23 3.53
CA ILE A 49 -3.85 2.64 3.06
C ILE A 49 -3.33 1.67 1.99
N GLY A 50 -3.46 0.35 2.21
CA GLY A 50 -3.06 -0.66 1.23
C GLY A 50 -3.83 -0.56 -0.08
N MET A 51 -5.14 -0.32 -0.03
CA MET A 51 -5.96 -0.10 -1.22
C MET A 51 -5.52 1.14 -2.02
N MET A 52 -5.20 2.25 -1.33
CA MET A 52 -4.64 3.43 -1.99
C MET A 52 -3.27 3.14 -2.60
N ALA A 53 -2.42 2.35 -1.94
CA ALA A 53 -1.13 1.94 -2.48
C ALA A 53 -1.28 1.08 -3.75
N VAL A 54 -2.32 0.24 -3.86
CA VAL A 54 -2.65 -0.47 -5.10
C VAL A 54 -2.86 0.50 -6.26
N ALA A 55 -3.72 1.51 -6.04
CA ALA A 55 -4.02 2.51 -7.06
C ALA A 55 -2.77 3.30 -7.46
N ILE A 56 -1.94 3.69 -6.47
CA ILE A 56 -0.68 4.38 -6.71
C ILE A 56 0.27 3.51 -7.52
N ALA A 57 0.48 2.25 -7.15
CA ALA A 57 1.38 1.34 -7.84
C ALA A 57 0.96 1.12 -9.31
N LYS A 58 -0.34 0.96 -9.57
CA LYS A 58 -0.86 0.89 -10.94
C LYS A 58 -0.67 2.19 -11.71
N HIS A 59 -0.92 3.32 -11.07
CA HIS A 59 -0.74 4.65 -11.68
C HIS A 59 0.73 4.93 -12.00
N ALA A 60 1.65 4.47 -11.15
CA ALA A 60 3.10 4.58 -11.34
C ALA A 60 3.67 3.61 -12.39
N GLY A 61 2.85 2.71 -12.95
CA GLY A 61 3.26 1.82 -14.04
C GLY A 61 3.83 0.48 -13.61
N ALA A 62 3.52 -0.01 -12.42
CA ALA A 62 3.89 -1.36 -12.00
C ALA A 62 3.32 -2.42 -12.95
N ARG A 63 4.12 -3.44 -13.28
CA ARG A 63 3.75 -4.55 -14.18
C ARG A 63 2.61 -5.37 -13.56
N HIS A 64 2.88 -5.96 -12.43
CA HIS A 64 1.87 -6.66 -11.63
C HIS A 64 1.76 -6.01 -10.25
N VAL A 65 0.54 -5.90 -9.73
CA VAL A 65 0.26 -5.51 -8.35
C VAL A 65 -0.55 -6.61 -7.71
N VAL A 66 0.09 -7.38 -6.83
CA VAL A 66 -0.53 -8.47 -6.06
C VAL A 66 -0.77 -8.00 -4.65
N VAL A 67 -1.97 -8.27 -4.13
CA VAL A 67 -2.37 -7.86 -2.77
C VAL A 67 -2.82 -9.06 -1.97
N THR A 68 -2.43 -9.12 -0.71
CA THR A 68 -2.89 -10.14 0.22
C THR A 68 -3.67 -9.54 1.39
N ASP A 69 -4.79 -10.13 1.73
CA ASP A 69 -5.55 -9.83 2.95
C ASP A 69 -6.27 -11.12 3.39
N VAL A 70 -6.92 -11.10 4.56
CA VAL A 70 -7.74 -12.21 5.06
C VAL A 70 -9.24 -11.88 5.04
N GLN A 71 -9.61 -10.65 4.74
CA GLN A 71 -10.99 -10.18 4.72
C GLN A 71 -11.55 -10.17 3.28
N PRO A 72 -12.58 -10.98 2.97
CA PRO A 72 -13.11 -11.08 1.60
C PRO A 72 -13.58 -9.74 1.02
N TYR A 73 -14.16 -8.88 1.84
CA TYR A 73 -14.58 -7.54 1.42
C TYR A 73 -13.40 -6.69 0.93
N ARG A 74 -12.29 -6.68 1.69
CA ARG A 74 -11.09 -5.92 1.36
C ARG A 74 -10.42 -6.42 0.08
N ILE A 75 -10.39 -7.75 -0.11
CA ILE A 75 -9.88 -8.38 -1.33
C ILE A 75 -10.64 -7.87 -2.55
N LYS A 76 -11.98 -7.92 -2.51
CA LYS A 76 -12.83 -7.40 -3.60
C LYS A 76 -12.62 -5.90 -3.86
N MET A 77 -12.37 -5.13 -2.81
CA MET A 77 -12.09 -3.70 -2.97
C MET A 77 -10.72 -3.45 -3.59
N ALA A 78 -9.69 -4.22 -3.22
CA ALA A 78 -8.37 -4.13 -3.83
C ALA A 78 -8.41 -4.43 -5.33
N GLU A 79 -9.23 -5.40 -5.78
CA GLU A 79 -9.48 -5.65 -7.21
C GLU A 79 -10.07 -4.42 -7.90
N LYS A 80 -11.07 -3.77 -7.28
CA LYS A 80 -11.69 -2.54 -7.81
C LYS A 80 -10.71 -1.36 -7.85
N MET A 81 -9.70 -1.35 -7.00
CA MET A 81 -8.62 -0.36 -7.00
C MET A 81 -7.56 -0.64 -8.07
N GLY A 82 -7.66 -1.76 -8.79
CA GLY A 82 -6.79 -2.08 -9.91
C GLY A 82 -5.71 -3.11 -9.61
N ALA A 83 -5.79 -3.86 -8.51
CA ALA A 83 -4.88 -4.98 -8.27
C ALA A 83 -4.93 -5.98 -9.44
N THR A 84 -3.77 -6.47 -9.86
CA THR A 84 -3.68 -7.55 -10.87
C THR A 84 -4.22 -8.85 -10.29
N ARG A 85 -3.95 -9.09 -9.01
CA ARG A 85 -4.54 -10.17 -8.20
C ARG A 85 -4.70 -9.68 -6.77
N ALA A 86 -5.84 -9.99 -6.16
CA ALA A 86 -6.05 -9.85 -4.73
C ALA A 86 -6.46 -11.20 -4.15
N ILE A 87 -5.74 -11.68 -3.15
CA ILE A 87 -5.89 -13.05 -2.66
C ILE A 87 -6.10 -13.11 -1.15
N ASN A 88 -6.78 -14.17 -0.71
CA ASN A 88 -6.83 -14.53 0.70
C ASN A 88 -5.55 -15.26 1.08
N ALA A 89 -4.74 -14.64 1.93
CA ALA A 89 -3.46 -15.18 2.38
C ALA A 89 -3.56 -16.51 3.15
N LYS A 90 -4.76 -16.89 3.61
CA LYS A 90 -5.00 -18.18 4.27
C LYS A 90 -5.35 -19.30 3.29
N GLU A 91 -5.74 -18.98 2.08
CA GLU A 91 -6.32 -19.92 1.12
C GLU A 91 -5.43 -20.11 -0.12
N THR A 92 -4.62 -19.11 -0.45
CA THR A 92 -3.84 -19.08 -1.69
C THR A 92 -2.37 -18.85 -1.40
N ASP A 93 -1.49 -19.69 -1.94
CA ASP A 93 -0.04 -19.51 -1.86
C ASP A 93 0.42 -18.44 -2.89
N LEU A 94 1.28 -17.54 -2.48
CA LEU A 94 1.88 -16.53 -3.36
C LEU A 94 2.69 -17.14 -4.50
N LYS A 95 3.28 -18.33 -4.30
CA LYS A 95 4.02 -19.04 -5.36
C LYS A 95 3.11 -19.48 -6.50
N ASP A 96 1.88 -19.90 -6.19
CA ASP A 96 0.89 -20.23 -7.21
C ASP A 96 0.48 -19.01 -8.00
N VAL A 97 0.28 -17.86 -7.32
CA VAL A 97 -0.01 -16.58 -7.98
C VAL A 97 1.13 -16.15 -8.91
N MET A 98 2.38 -16.25 -8.44
CA MET A 98 3.56 -15.96 -9.26
C MET A 98 3.59 -16.81 -10.53
N LYS A 99 3.34 -18.13 -10.39
CA LYS A 99 3.29 -19.05 -11.52
C LYS A 99 2.19 -18.68 -12.52
N ASP A 100 0.99 -18.37 -12.04
CA ASP A 100 -0.14 -17.96 -12.88
C ASP A 100 0.13 -16.66 -13.64
N LEU A 101 0.90 -15.75 -13.04
CA LEU A 101 1.31 -14.50 -13.66
C LEU A 101 2.57 -14.61 -14.54
N GLY A 102 3.18 -15.80 -14.63
CA GLY A 102 4.41 -16.04 -15.39
C GLY A 102 5.64 -15.37 -14.77
N MET A 103 5.61 -15.11 -13.46
CA MET A 103 6.75 -14.56 -12.72
C MET A 103 7.75 -15.68 -12.41
N THR A 104 9.00 -15.52 -12.82
CA THR A 104 10.05 -16.54 -12.66
C THR A 104 10.99 -16.29 -11.50
N GLU A 105 11.10 -15.06 -11.03
CA GLU A 105 12.14 -14.66 -10.06
C GLU A 105 11.58 -14.26 -8.70
N GLY A 106 10.44 -13.61 -8.62
CA GLY A 106 9.86 -13.10 -7.39
C GLY A 106 9.35 -11.67 -7.54
N PHE A 107 8.97 -11.05 -6.43
CA PHE A 107 8.53 -9.66 -6.41
C PHE A 107 9.74 -8.73 -6.24
N ASP A 108 9.78 -7.67 -7.03
CA ASP A 108 10.85 -6.67 -6.99
C ASP A 108 10.65 -5.68 -5.84
N VAL A 109 9.39 -5.30 -5.59
CA VAL A 109 9.03 -4.36 -4.52
C VAL A 109 7.94 -4.94 -3.62
N GLY A 110 8.21 -4.95 -2.32
CA GLY A 110 7.25 -5.29 -1.26
C GLY A 110 6.78 -4.04 -0.53
N LEU A 111 5.46 -3.90 -0.32
CA LEU A 111 4.88 -2.85 0.50
C LEU A 111 4.18 -3.51 1.70
N GLU A 112 4.84 -3.51 2.85
CA GLU A 112 4.28 -4.12 4.05
C GLU A 112 3.38 -3.10 4.76
N MET A 113 2.07 -3.34 4.72
CA MET A 113 1.04 -2.44 5.24
C MET A 113 0.06 -3.12 6.19
N SER A 114 0.30 -4.38 6.53
CA SER A 114 -0.57 -5.17 7.40
C SER A 114 -0.20 -5.07 8.88
N GLY A 115 1.07 -4.81 9.19
CA GLY A 115 1.61 -4.92 10.53
C GLY A 115 1.56 -6.35 11.09
N ASN A 116 1.45 -7.35 10.21
CA ASN A 116 1.34 -8.75 10.61
C ASN A 116 2.63 -9.52 10.32
N SER A 117 3.20 -10.15 11.35
CA SER A 117 4.46 -10.86 11.24
C SER A 117 4.44 -12.04 10.26
N HIS A 118 3.32 -12.76 10.16
CA HIS A 118 3.18 -13.86 9.20
C HIS A 118 3.14 -13.33 7.76
N ALA A 119 2.43 -12.22 7.52
CA ALA A 119 2.38 -11.59 6.21
C ALA A 119 3.78 -11.09 5.78
N PHE A 120 4.52 -10.47 6.68
CA PHE A 120 5.89 -10.03 6.42
C PHE A 120 6.84 -11.20 6.13
N ASN A 121 6.82 -12.26 6.97
CA ASN A 121 7.65 -13.44 6.71
C ASN A 121 7.26 -14.17 5.41
N SER A 122 5.99 -14.15 5.02
CA SER A 122 5.56 -14.67 3.73
C SER A 122 6.06 -13.83 2.57
N MET A 123 6.05 -12.49 2.71
CA MET A 123 6.64 -11.57 1.74
C MET A 123 8.13 -11.86 1.52
N LEU A 124 8.93 -11.96 2.60
CA LEU A 124 10.36 -12.23 2.48
C LEU A 124 10.70 -13.44 1.59
N LYS A 125 9.88 -14.51 1.68
CA LYS A 125 10.10 -15.77 0.96
C LYS A 125 9.84 -15.71 -0.54
N VAL A 126 9.20 -14.65 -1.02
CA VAL A 126 8.80 -14.48 -2.43
C VAL A 126 9.40 -13.23 -3.06
N MET A 127 10.26 -12.51 -2.35
CA MET A 127 11.01 -11.39 -2.92
C MET A 127 12.12 -11.89 -3.86
N ASN A 128 12.31 -11.15 -4.93
CA ASN A 128 13.42 -11.35 -5.85
C ASN A 128 14.78 -11.02 -5.20
N HIS A 129 15.88 -11.54 -5.75
CA HIS A 129 17.23 -11.09 -5.36
C HIS A 129 17.41 -9.59 -5.64
N GLY A 130 17.93 -8.87 -4.63
CA GLY A 130 18.00 -7.41 -4.67
C GLY A 130 16.68 -6.70 -4.46
N GLY A 131 15.62 -7.44 -4.14
CA GLY A 131 14.28 -6.90 -3.88
C GLY A 131 14.26 -5.86 -2.76
N LYS A 132 13.27 -4.97 -2.82
CA LYS A 132 13.17 -3.80 -1.92
C LYS A 132 11.86 -3.83 -1.18
N ILE A 133 11.88 -3.62 0.13
CA ILE A 133 10.68 -3.65 0.98
C ILE A 133 10.51 -2.32 1.71
N ALA A 134 9.37 -1.67 1.51
CA ALA A 134 8.93 -0.51 2.28
C ALA A 134 7.98 -0.97 3.39
N MET A 135 8.39 -0.75 4.64
CA MET A 135 7.65 -1.16 5.84
C MET A 135 6.91 0.01 6.46
N LEU A 136 5.61 0.06 6.32
CA LEU A 136 4.71 0.98 7.01
C LEU A 136 4.00 0.32 8.19
N GLY A 137 3.66 -0.96 8.07
CA GLY A 137 2.97 -1.71 9.11
C GLY A 137 3.83 -1.81 10.38
N ILE A 138 3.20 -1.58 11.52
CA ILE A 138 3.88 -1.71 12.82
C ILE A 138 3.72 -3.15 13.28
N LEU A 139 4.79 -3.92 13.12
CA LEU A 139 4.85 -5.27 13.67
C LEU A 139 4.84 -5.21 15.20
N GLY A 140 4.21 -6.19 15.83
CA GLY A 140 4.22 -6.30 17.29
C GLY A 140 5.63 -6.47 17.86
N ASN A 141 5.75 -6.43 19.18
CA ASN A 141 7.01 -6.61 19.87
C ASN A 141 7.61 -8.00 19.59
N GLN A 142 8.93 -8.07 19.39
CA GLN A 142 9.71 -9.32 19.28
C GLN A 142 9.25 -10.25 18.16
N VAL A 143 9.25 -9.78 16.93
CA VAL A 143 8.98 -10.59 15.75
C VAL A 143 10.26 -11.30 15.30
N ALA A 144 10.19 -12.62 15.20
CA ALA A 144 11.26 -13.40 14.60
C ALA A 144 11.26 -13.21 13.07
N ILE A 145 12.41 -12.86 12.53
CA ILE A 145 12.66 -12.65 11.10
C ILE A 145 13.76 -13.61 10.68
N ASP A 146 13.59 -14.27 9.54
CA ASP A 146 14.64 -15.06 8.90
C ASP A 146 15.64 -14.11 8.21
N TRP A 147 16.67 -13.72 8.93
CA TRP A 147 17.72 -12.83 8.46
C TRP A 147 18.59 -13.46 7.36
N ASP A 148 18.66 -14.79 7.29
CA ASP A 148 19.38 -15.47 6.23
C ASP A 148 18.76 -15.18 4.86
N ILE A 149 17.43 -15.12 4.78
CA ILE A 149 16.74 -14.70 3.55
C ILE A 149 17.11 -13.27 3.16
N VAL A 150 17.13 -12.35 4.13
CA VAL A 150 17.47 -10.95 3.87
C VAL A 150 18.90 -10.81 3.34
N VAL A 151 19.85 -11.54 3.97
CA VAL A 151 21.29 -11.48 3.62
C VAL A 151 21.53 -12.17 2.27
N PHE A 152 21.07 -13.42 2.09
CA PHE A 152 21.36 -14.20 0.88
C PHE A 152 20.65 -13.66 -0.36
N ASN A 153 19.48 -13.05 -0.20
CA ASN A 153 18.79 -12.40 -1.33
C ASN A 153 19.19 -10.92 -1.51
N GLY A 154 20.04 -10.37 -0.64
CA GLY A 154 20.49 -8.97 -0.74
C GLY A 154 19.34 -7.98 -0.65
N LEU A 155 18.33 -8.25 0.20
CA LEU A 155 17.13 -7.43 0.29
C LEU A 155 17.43 -6.08 0.95
N THR A 156 16.75 -5.04 0.46
CA THR A 156 16.72 -3.72 1.10
C THR A 156 15.41 -3.56 1.85
N ILE A 157 15.47 -3.31 3.16
CA ILE A 157 14.29 -3.04 3.98
C ILE A 157 14.35 -1.60 4.48
N ARG A 158 13.34 -0.79 4.13
CA ARG A 158 13.23 0.61 4.53
C ARG A 158 11.99 0.82 5.40
N GLY A 159 12.18 1.31 6.63
CA GLY A 159 11.08 1.75 7.48
C GLY A 159 10.48 3.06 6.95
N ILE A 160 9.14 3.13 6.92
CA ILE A 160 8.40 4.31 6.51
C ILE A 160 7.63 4.85 7.71
N TYR A 161 7.80 6.14 7.97
CA TYR A 161 7.06 6.83 9.02
C TYR A 161 6.34 8.06 8.48
N GLY A 162 5.01 8.02 8.53
CA GLY A 162 4.18 9.13 8.08
C GLY A 162 4.43 9.53 6.62
N ARG A 163 4.63 10.80 6.39
CA ARG A 163 4.89 11.39 5.08
C ARG A 163 6.03 12.42 5.13
N GLU A 164 6.72 12.60 4.03
CA GLU A 164 7.68 13.68 3.87
C GLU A 164 6.91 14.98 3.61
N MET A 165 7.18 16.02 4.43
CA MET A 165 6.55 17.33 4.28
C MET A 165 6.84 17.90 2.89
N TYR A 166 5.83 18.50 2.28
CA TYR A 166 5.80 19.10 0.94
C TYR A 166 5.98 18.09 -0.20
N GLU A 167 7.02 17.28 -0.22
CA GLU A 167 7.32 16.31 -1.27
C GLU A 167 6.16 15.31 -1.47
N THR A 168 5.70 14.69 -0.39
CA THR A 168 4.57 13.76 -0.47
C THR A 168 3.28 14.47 -0.87
N TRP A 169 3.00 15.65 -0.30
CA TRP A 169 1.80 16.43 -0.65
C TRP A 169 1.78 16.82 -2.13
N TYR A 170 2.92 17.24 -2.65
CA TYR A 170 3.05 17.57 -4.07
C TYR A 170 2.75 16.37 -4.96
N LYS A 171 3.34 15.20 -4.65
CA LYS A 171 3.11 13.95 -5.38
C LYS A 171 1.65 13.51 -5.33
N MET A 172 1.02 13.56 -4.15
CA MET A 172 -0.40 13.23 -3.96
C MET A 172 -1.28 14.06 -4.87
N GLN A 173 -1.13 15.39 -4.84
CA GLN A 173 -1.92 16.31 -5.65
C GLN A 173 -1.66 16.09 -7.14
N SER A 174 -0.41 15.89 -7.54
CA SER A 174 -0.04 15.65 -8.93
C SER A 174 -0.66 14.36 -9.47
N MET A 175 -0.66 13.28 -8.68
CA MET A 175 -1.30 12.02 -9.08
C MET A 175 -2.81 12.16 -9.24
N ILE A 176 -3.50 12.87 -8.34
CA ILE A 176 -4.94 13.14 -8.50
C ILE A 176 -5.19 13.97 -9.77
N GLN A 177 -4.39 15.00 -10.03
CA GLN A 177 -4.51 15.84 -11.22
C GLN A 177 -4.24 15.07 -12.52
N THR A 178 -3.43 14.02 -12.48
CA THR A 178 -3.14 13.13 -13.62
C THR A 178 -4.05 11.91 -13.71
N GLY A 179 -5.14 11.88 -12.90
CA GLY A 179 -6.21 10.91 -13.04
C GLY A 179 -6.21 9.74 -12.05
N LEU A 180 -5.37 9.78 -11.01
CA LEU A 180 -5.47 8.80 -9.93
C LEU A 180 -6.79 8.98 -9.19
N ASP A 181 -7.59 7.91 -9.09
CA ASP A 181 -8.86 7.89 -8.34
C ASP A 181 -8.72 7.04 -7.08
N ILE A 182 -8.78 7.70 -5.92
CA ILE A 182 -8.80 7.05 -4.59
C ILE A 182 -10.17 7.17 -3.91
N SER A 183 -11.18 7.76 -4.55
CA SER A 183 -12.50 7.99 -3.96
C SER A 183 -13.20 6.70 -3.53
N LYS A 184 -12.92 5.60 -4.22
CA LYS A 184 -13.50 4.27 -3.92
C LYS A 184 -13.15 3.72 -2.53
N VAL A 185 -12.14 4.28 -1.87
CA VAL A 185 -11.78 3.90 -0.48
C VAL A 185 -12.78 4.48 0.51
N ILE A 186 -13.48 5.56 0.13
CA ILE A 186 -14.49 6.22 0.99
C ILE A 186 -15.78 5.40 0.90
N THR A 187 -16.15 4.75 2.00
CA THR A 187 -17.30 3.83 2.03
C THR A 187 -18.54 4.41 2.68
N HIS A 188 -18.37 5.38 3.58
CA HIS A 188 -19.46 5.96 4.35
C HIS A 188 -19.28 7.48 4.51
N HIS A 189 -20.41 8.18 4.60
CA HIS A 189 -20.48 9.59 4.89
C HIS A 189 -21.46 9.78 6.06
N PHE A 190 -21.11 10.63 7.02
CA PHE A 190 -21.92 10.97 8.18
C PHE A 190 -21.91 12.46 8.41
N ASP A 191 -23.01 12.99 8.89
CA ASP A 191 -23.01 14.35 9.44
C ASP A 191 -22.14 14.41 10.70
N ILE A 192 -21.57 15.59 10.98
CA ILE A 192 -20.64 15.76 12.10
C ILE A 192 -21.30 15.38 13.44
N ASP A 193 -22.59 15.61 13.59
CA ASP A 193 -23.35 15.26 14.79
C ASP A 193 -23.57 13.73 14.93
N GLU A 194 -23.31 12.96 13.87
CA GLU A 194 -23.42 11.50 13.81
C GLU A 194 -22.05 10.80 13.88
N PHE A 195 -20.98 11.51 14.24
CA PHE A 195 -19.60 10.97 14.25
C PHE A 195 -19.47 9.66 15.02
N GLN A 196 -20.26 9.47 16.09
CA GLN A 196 -20.24 8.25 16.89
C GLN A 196 -20.62 7.02 16.08
N LYS A 197 -21.61 7.13 15.18
CA LYS A 197 -22.00 6.03 14.27
C LYS A 197 -20.84 5.59 13.37
N GLY A 198 -20.00 6.54 12.96
CA GLY A 198 -18.80 6.25 12.17
C GLY A 198 -17.74 5.46 12.92
N PHE A 199 -17.69 5.57 14.26
CA PHE A 199 -16.79 4.78 15.10
C PHE A 199 -17.33 3.39 15.45
N GLU A 200 -18.61 3.12 15.21
CA GLU A 200 -19.28 1.84 15.52
C GLU A 200 -19.25 0.86 14.34
N ILE A 201 -18.75 1.30 13.15
CA ILE A 201 -18.59 0.49 11.93
C ILE A 201 -17.21 -0.15 11.87
#